data_df743841f1f7247d94fea841a00fcfa4
#
_entry.id   df743841f1f7247d94fea841a00fcfa4
#
_cell.length_a   1.000
_cell.length_b   1.000
_cell.length_c   1.000
_cell.angle_alpha   90.00
_cell.angle_beta   90.00
_cell.angle_gamma   90.00
#
_symmetry.space_group_name_H-M   'P 1'
#
loop_
_entity.id
_entity.type
_entity.pdbx_description
1 polymer ?
#
loop_
_entity_poly.entity_id
_entity_poly.type
_entity_poly.pdbx_seq_one_letter_code
_entity_poly.pdbx_strand_id
1 'polypeptide(L)'
;KMIYAAATYTLLLLLYSANNLPYSALSGVITGDMGERNSISSYRFVAVMFAQFFVQVFMLPIILSVGNGDKAVGIESVMTWLAIIGSVMLLITFFTTKERVIPKPEQESSLKADLKDLFQNKPWVITLCFTTLIFITLAMKGGSYVYYFNNYVDETSFKIFISPITAFFSSSGMNFFGEDA
;
A
#
# COMPACT_ATOMS: atom_id res chain seq x y z
N LYS A 1 -25.83 10.13 -2.94
CA LYS A 1 -24.83 9.27 -2.31
C LYS A 1 -23.77 8.76 -3.30
N MET A 2 -24.12 8.27 -4.50
CA MET A 2 -23.15 7.80 -5.51
C MET A 2 -22.17 8.90 -5.97
N ILE A 3 -22.66 10.10 -6.29
CA ILE A 3 -21.81 11.21 -6.74
C ILE A 3 -20.81 11.62 -5.65
N TYR A 4 -21.25 11.68 -4.41
CA TYR A 4 -20.36 11.95 -3.26
C TYR A 4 -19.26 10.89 -3.13
N ALA A 5 -19.62 9.61 -3.19
CA ALA A 5 -18.65 8.52 -3.11
C ALA A 5 -17.66 8.55 -4.28
N ALA A 6 -18.12 8.82 -5.51
CA ALA A 6 -17.26 8.96 -6.67
C ALA A 6 -16.31 10.15 -6.54
N ALA A 7 -16.81 11.30 -6.09
CA ALA A 7 -16.00 12.51 -5.91
C ALA A 7 -14.92 12.34 -4.83
N THR A 8 -15.29 11.78 -3.68
CA THR A 8 -14.33 11.53 -2.58
C THR A 8 -13.28 10.48 -2.96
N TYR A 9 -13.66 9.43 -3.66
CA TYR A 9 -12.73 8.43 -4.16
C TYR A 9 -11.76 9.00 -5.20
N THR A 10 -12.26 9.79 -6.15
CA THR A 10 -11.41 10.45 -7.15
C THR A 10 -10.44 11.42 -6.50
N LEU A 11 -10.91 12.22 -5.52
CA LEU A 11 -10.06 13.13 -4.77
C LEU A 11 -8.96 12.37 -4.01
N LEU A 12 -9.31 11.25 -3.37
CA LEU A 12 -8.35 10.40 -2.68
C LEU A 12 -7.27 9.86 -3.63
N LEU A 13 -7.65 9.41 -4.82
CA LEU A 13 -6.69 8.94 -5.84
C LEU A 13 -5.77 10.06 -6.31
N LEU A 14 -6.30 11.28 -6.52
CA LEU A 14 -5.49 12.43 -6.91
C LEU A 14 -4.49 12.81 -5.81
N LEU A 15 -4.92 12.88 -4.55
CA LEU A 15 -4.04 13.17 -3.42
C LEU A 15 -2.98 12.09 -3.22
N TYR A 16 -3.36 10.82 -3.37
CA TYR A 16 -2.41 9.70 -3.33
C TYR A 16 -1.35 9.84 -4.43
N SER A 17 -1.75 10.11 -5.66
CA SER A 17 -0.83 10.30 -6.79
C SER A 17 0.09 11.50 -6.58
N ALA A 18 -0.46 12.62 -6.10
CA ALA A 18 0.31 13.83 -5.81
C ALA A 18 1.37 13.61 -4.71
N ASN A 19 1.06 12.77 -3.73
CA ASN A 19 2.02 12.42 -2.68
C ASN A 19 3.07 11.39 -3.14
N ASN A 20 2.67 10.46 -4.01
CA ASN A 20 3.55 9.37 -4.47
C ASN A 20 4.63 9.86 -5.45
N LEU A 21 4.35 10.88 -6.25
CA LEU A 21 5.31 11.45 -7.20
C LEU A 21 6.59 11.99 -6.51
N PRO A 22 6.53 12.94 -5.56
CA PRO A 22 7.72 13.44 -4.87
C PRO A 22 8.40 12.36 -4.04
N TYR A 23 7.64 11.43 -3.43
CA TYR A 23 8.21 10.31 -2.71
C TYR A 23 9.05 9.38 -3.60
N SER A 24 8.58 9.11 -4.82
CA SER A 24 9.33 8.30 -5.79
C SER A 24 10.55 9.04 -6.32
N ALA A 25 10.44 10.33 -6.59
CA ALA A 25 11.56 11.18 -7.02
C ALA A 25 12.64 11.29 -5.93
N LEU A 26 12.25 11.38 -4.66
CA LEU A 26 13.15 11.45 -3.51
C LEU A 26 14.14 10.29 -3.48
N SER A 27 13.71 9.08 -3.82
CA SER A 27 14.59 7.90 -3.87
C SER A 27 15.75 8.05 -4.85
N GLY A 28 15.61 8.91 -5.87
CA GLY A 28 16.64 9.22 -6.86
C GLY A 28 17.67 10.26 -6.40
N VAL A 29 17.29 11.14 -5.46
CA VAL A 29 18.13 12.27 -5.02
C VAL A 29 18.76 12.07 -3.63
N ILE A 30 18.39 11.02 -2.92
CA ILE A 30 18.98 10.69 -1.60
C ILE A 30 20.45 10.29 -1.73
N THR A 31 20.79 9.48 -2.75
CA THR A 31 22.16 9.01 -2.97
C THR A 31 22.46 8.81 -4.44
N GLY A 32 23.69 9.12 -4.83
CA GLY A 32 24.23 8.85 -6.18
C GLY A 32 24.82 7.43 -6.32
N ASP A 33 25.04 6.72 -5.21
CA ASP A 33 25.60 5.37 -5.25
C ASP A 33 24.52 4.32 -5.49
N MET A 34 24.75 3.45 -6.48
CA MET A 34 23.84 2.38 -6.84
C MET A 34 23.70 1.32 -5.74
N GLY A 35 24.77 1.03 -4.98
CA GLY A 35 24.75 0.09 -3.86
C GLY A 35 23.87 0.56 -2.72
N GLU A 36 24.03 1.81 -2.31
CA GLU A 36 23.21 2.44 -1.28
C GLU A 36 21.72 2.52 -1.71
N ARG A 37 21.46 2.88 -2.97
CA ARG A 37 20.10 2.95 -3.53
C ARG A 37 19.40 1.59 -3.48
N ASN A 38 20.11 0.53 -3.84
CA ASN A 38 19.58 -0.83 -3.75
C ASN A 38 19.27 -1.24 -2.31
N SER A 39 20.16 -0.90 -1.38
CA SER A 39 19.97 -1.14 0.06
C SER A 39 18.75 -0.43 0.60
N ILE A 40 18.59 0.88 0.30
CA ILE A 40 17.41 1.67 0.70
C ILE A 40 16.12 1.04 0.14
N SER A 41 16.12 0.62 -1.12
CA SER A 41 14.97 -0.03 -1.76
C SER A 41 14.63 -1.36 -1.08
N SER A 42 15.63 -2.13 -0.67
CA SER A 42 15.43 -3.40 0.05
C SER A 42 14.80 -3.19 1.42
N TYR A 43 15.31 -2.24 2.20
CA TYR A 43 14.70 -1.88 3.50
C TYR A 43 13.27 -1.39 3.35
N ARG A 44 13.01 -0.56 2.33
CA ARG A 44 11.66 -0.09 2.02
C ARG A 44 10.72 -1.26 1.70
N PHE A 45 11.18 -2.22 0.91
CA PHE A 45 10.38 -3.39 0.54
C PHE A 45 10.03 -4.24 1.78
N VAL A 46 11.00 -4.52 2.65
CA VAL A 46 10.78 -5.25 3.90
C VAL A 46 9.77 -4.52 4.80
N ALA A 47 9.91 -3.19 4.94
CA ALA A 47 8.98 -2.39 5.73
C ALA A 47 7.55 -2.42 5.17
N VAL A 48 7.40 -2.36 3.84
CA VAL A 48 6.10 -2.46 3.17
C VAL A 48 5.47 -3.85 3.40
N MET A 49 6.24 -4.93 3.28
CA MET A 49 5.75 -6.30 3.54
C MET A 49 5.29 -6.45 4.99
N PHE A 50 6.05 -5.92 5.93
CA PHE A 50 5.69 -5.95 7.36
C PHE A 50 4.40 -5.14 7.62
N ALA A 51 4.30 -3.93 7.07
CA ALA A 51 3.10 -3.11 7.21
C ALA A 51 1.87 -3.77 6.58
N GLN A 52 2.03 -4.39 5.41
CA GLN A 52 0.95 -5.11 4.73
C GLN A 52 0.48 -6.31 5.54
N PHE A 53 1.41 -7.08 6.11
CA PHE A 53 1.07 -8.19 7.01
C PHE A 53 0.30 -7.69 8.23
N PHE A 54 0.76 -6.62 8.86
CA PHE A 54 0.10 -6.02 10.02
C PHE A 54 -1.33 -5.57 9.69
N VAL A 55 -1.51 -4.86 8.59
CA VAL A 55 -2.84 -4.41 8.16
C VAL A 55 -3.76 -5.60 7.86
N GLN A 56 -3.28 -6.63 7.17
CA GLN A 56 -4.12 -7.78 6.82
C GLN A 56 -4.56 -8.60 8.03
N VAL A 57 -3.69 -8.73 9.03
CA VAL A 57 -3.96 -9.56 10.21
C VAL A 57 -4.73 -8.79 11.29
N PHE A 58 -4.33 -7.56 11.57
CA PHE A 58 -4.83 -6.84 12.75
C PHE A 58 -5.92 -5.81 12.46
N MET A 59 -6.09 -5.37 11.19
CA MET A 59 -7.02 -4.28 10.88
C MET A 59 -8.45 -4.62 11.25
N LEU A 60 -8.94 -5.80 10.86
CA LEU A 60 -10.31 -6.21 11.12
C LEU A 60 -10.61 -6.38 12.61
N PRO A 61 -9.79 -7.09 13.41
CA PRO A 61 -9.97 -7.17 14.86
C PRO A 61 -9.96 -5.81 15.56
N ILE A 62 -9.07 -4.90 15.15
CA ILE A 62 -8.99 -3.55 15.73
C ILE A 62 -10.27 -2.77 15.41
N ILE A 63 -10.77 -2.83 14.18
CA ILE A 63 -12.00 -2.16 13.77
C ILE A 63 -13.19 -2.66 14.60
N LEU A 64 -13.32 -3.96 14.80
CA LEU A 64 -14.42 -4.56 15.57
C LEU A 64 -14.32 -4.21 17.07
N SER A 65 -13.12 -4.22 17.62
CA SER A 65 -12.86 -3.87 19.02
C SER A 65 -13.17 -2.37 19.29
N VAL A 66 -12.69 -1.47 18.44
CA VAL A 66 -12.91 -0.03 18.61
C VAL A 66 -14.37 0.36 18.33
N GLY A 67 -15.01 -0.31 17.39
CA GLY A 67 -16.42 -0.06 17.04
C GLY A 67 -17.45 -0.74 17.94
N ASN A 68 -17.03 -1.49 18.99
CA ASN A 68 -17.93 -2.29 19.83
C ASN A 68 -18.90 -3.15 19.00
N GLY A 69 -18.40 -3.77 17.93
CA GLY A 69 -19.18 -4.57 16.97
C GLY A 69 -19.74 -3.79 15.78
N ASP A 70 -19.84 -2.46 15.84
CA ASP A 70 -20.25 -1.65 14.70
C ASP A 70 -19.03 -1.36 13.78
N LYS A 71 -19.03 -2.00 12.61
CA LYS A 71 -17.95 -1.85 11.61
C LYS A 71 -17.83 -0.42 11.08
N ALA A 72 -18.94 0.32 10.96
CA ALA A 72 -18.90 1.68 10.41
C ALA A 72 -18.20 2.65 11.37
N VAL A 73 -18.56 2.61 12.64
CA VAL A 73 -17.94 3.42 13.70
C VAL A 73 -16.46 3.03 13.90
N GLY A 74 -16.19 1.72 13.88
CA GLY A 74 -14.81 1.22 14.01
C GLY A 74 -13.92 1.66 12.86
N ILE A 75 -14.38 1.59 11.61
CA ILE A 75 -13.63 2.06 10.44
C ILE A 75 -13.35 3.55 10.54
N GLU A 76 -14.33 4.38 10.87
CA GLU A 76 -14.16 5.83 11.00
C GLU A 76 -13.09 6.18 12.03
N SER A 77 -13.16 5.57 13.20
CA SER A 77 -12.21 5.83 14.29
C SER A 77 -10.78 5.36 13.94
N VAL A 78 -10.64 4.12 13.45
CA VAL A 78 -9.33 3.55 13.12
C VAL A 78 -8.69 4.29 11.95
N MET A 79 -9.45 4.64 10.92
CA MET A 79 -8.93 5.39 9.78
C MET A 79 -8.49 6.82 10.19
N THR A 80 -9.18 7.44 11.13
CA THR A 80 -8.80 8.75 11.67
C THR A 80 -7.44 8.65 12.38
N TRP A 81 -7.25 7.65 13.24
CA TRP A 81 -5.96 7.42 13.91
C TRP A 81 -4.83 7.12 12.92
N LEU A 82 -5.09 6.28 11.92
CA LEU A 82 -4.09 5.98 10.88
C LEU A 82 -3.74 7.20 10.05
N ALA A 83 -4.71 8.07 9.76
CA ALA A 83 -4.45 9.33 9.05
C ALA A 83 -3.57 10.27 9.87
N ILE A 84 -3.79 10.38 11.17
CA ILE A 84 -2.94 11.17 12.07
C ILE A 84 -1.52 10.61 12.10
N ILE A 85 -1.37 9.30 12.33
CA ILE A 85 -0.06 8.64 12.36
C ILE A 85 0.67 8.81 11.02
N GLY A 86 -0.03 8.61 9.90
CA GLY A 86 0.52 8.79 8.55
C GLY A 86 0.99 10.23 8.32
N SER A 87 0.21 11.22 8.74
CA SER A 87 0.58 12.63 8.63
C SER A 87 1.83 12.96 9.46
N VAL A 88 1.92 12.45 10.68
CA VAL A 88 3.11 12.63 11.53
C VAL A 88 4.34 11.98 10.88
N MET A 89 4.21 10.77 10.34
CA MET A 89 5.32 10.09 9.64
C MET A 89 5.79 10.85 8.39
N LEU A 90 4.86 11.45 7.64
CA LEU A 90 5.21 12.30 6.49
C LEU A 90 5.96 13.56 6.94
N LEU A 91 5.54 14.21 8.02
CA LEU A 91 6.25 15.35 8.58
C LEU A 91 7.65 14.97 9.07
N ILE A 92 7.81 13.85 9.76
CA ILE A 92 9.12 13.33 10.16
C ILE A 92 10.00 13.11 8.93
N THR A 93 9.47 12.47 7.89
CA THR A 93 10.21 12.26 6.63
C THR A 93 10.64 13.58 6.02
N PHE A 94 9.76 14.57 5.97
CA PHE A 94 10.07 15.88 5.41
C PHE A 94 11.21 16.59 6.18
N PHE A 95 11.20 16.55 7.50
CA PHE A 95 12.23 17.22 8.31
C PHE A 95 13.55 16.47 8.39
N THR A 96 13.54 15.14 8.24
CA THR A 96 14.75 14.31 8.36
C THR A 96 15.45 14.05 7.04
N THR A 97 14.72 14.11 5.92
CA THR A 97 15.29 13.81 4.61
C THR A 97 15.96 15.04 4.02
N LYS A 98 17.22 14.87 3.54
CA LYS A 98 17.99 15.90 2.84
C LYS A 98 18.35 15.40 1.45
N GLU A 99 18.13 16.24 0.46
CA GLU A 99 18.62 16.00 -0.91
C GLU A 99 20.15 16.12 -0.93
N ARG A 100 20.81 15.06 -1.37
CA ARG A 100 22.28 15.01 -1.47
C ARG A 100 22.77 15.14 -2.91
N VAL A 101 21.93 14.79 -3.86
CA VAL A 101 22.23 14.86 -5.28
C VAL A 101 21.53 16.09 -5.85
N ILE A 102 22.32 17.11 -6.22
CA ILE A 102 21.78 18.30 -6.89
C ILE A 102 21.65 17.93 -8.38
N PRO A 103 20.43 17.92 -8.94
CA PRO A 103 20.23 17.69 -10.36
C PRO A 103 20.95 18.79 -11.15
N LYS A 104 21.60 18.43 -12.26
CA LYS A 104 22.19 19.41 -13.17
C LYS A 104 21.07 20.34 -13.68
N PRO A 105 21.35 21.66 -13.84
CA PRO A 105 20.37 22.56 -14.41
C PRO A 105 19.87 22.00 -15.74
N GLU A 106 18.56 21.86 -15.85
CA GLU A 106 17.91 21.21 -16.97
C GLU A 106 18.25 21.93 -18.29
N GLN A 107 18.67 21.15 -19.28
CA GLN A 107 18.47 21.55 -20.66
C GLN A 107 16.97 21.67 -20.88
N GLU A 108 16.52 22.77 -21.48
CA GLU A 108 15.13 22.97 -21.90
C GLU A 108 14.71 21.85 -22.83
N SER A 109 14.25 20.73 -22.24
CA SER A 109 13.76 19.60 -23.02
C SER A 109 12.24 19.72 -23.17
N SER A 110 11.77 19.49 -24.38
CA SER A 110 10.35 19.39 -24.64
C SER A 110 9.82 18.03 -24.15
N LEU A 111 8.72 18.01 -23.41
CA LEU A 111 8.05 16.78 -22.95
C LEU A 111 7.92 15.74 -24.09
N LYS A 112 7.71 16.20 -25.31
CA LYS A 112 7.61 15.34 -26.49
C LYS A 112 8.94 14.68 -26.87
N ALA A 113 10.06 15.39 -26.71
CA ALA A 113 11.40 14.86 -26.95
C ALA A 113 11.75 13.82 -25.86
N ASP A 114 11.49 14.13 -24.60
CA ASP A 114 11.75 13.23 -23.49
C ASP A 114 10.95 11.93 -23.59
N LEU A 115 9.67 11.99 -23.95
CA LEU A 115 8.85 10.80 -24.19
C LEU A 115 9.40 9.96 -25.35
N LYS A 116 9.85 10.60 -26.43
CA LYS A 116 10.47 9.91 -27.56
C LYS A 116 11.73 9.18 -27.15
N ASP A 117 12.58 9.83 -26.38
CA ASP A 117 13.85 9.26 -25.89
C ASP A 117 13.59 8.08 -24.93
N LEU A 118 12.57 8.18 -24.06
CA LEU A 118 12.14 7.08 -23.20
C LEU A 118 11.71 5.85 -24.02
N PHE A 119 10.88 6.02 -25.04
CA PHE A 119 10.45 4.91 -25.90
C PHE A 119 11.56 4.34 -26.78
N GLN A 120 12.61 5.08 -27.06
CA GLN A 120 13.80 4.58 -27.76
C GLN A 120 14.74 3.79 -26.83
N ASN A 121 14.62 3.98 -25.52
CA ASN A 121 15.40 3.25 -24.53
C ASN A 121 14.84 1.82 -24.35
N LYS A 122 15.43 0.85 -25.06
CA LYS A 122 15.00 -0.56 -25.03
C LYS A 122 14.91 -1.14 -23.61
N PRO A 123 15.92 -0.98 -22.72
CA PRO A 123 15.83 -1.45 -21.33
C PRO A 123 14.62 -0.89 -20.59
N TRP A 124 14.31 0.38 -20.80
CA TRP A 124 13.16 1.03 -20.16
C TRP A 124 11.83 0.42 -20.65
N VAL A 125 11.68 0.23 -21.96
CA VAL A 125 10.46 -0.38 -22.56
C VAL A 125 10.26 -1.82 -22.04
N ILE A 126 11.33 -2.61 -21.98
CA ILE A 126 11.26 -3.99 -21.47
C ILE A 126 10.81 -3.99 -19.99
N THR A 127 11.38 -3.11 -19.17
CA THR A 127 11.00 -2.98 -17.76
C THR A 127 9.56 -2.53 -17.61
N LEU A 128 9.08 -1.60 -18.44
CA LEU A 128 7.70 -1.14 -18.45
C LEU A 128 6.73 -2.29 -18.77
N CYS A 129 7.00 -3.05 -19.83
CA CYS A 129 6.18 -4.21 -20.20
C CYS A 129 6.17 -5.27 -19.09
N PHE A 130 7.34 -5.58 -18.52
CA PHE A 130 7.44 -6.56 -17.44
C PHE A 130 6.68 -6.13 -16.18
N THR A 131 6.82 -4.87 -15.78
CA THR A 131 6.09 -4.32 -14.62
C THR A 131 4.57 -4.34 -14.86
N THR A 132 4.14 -3.99 -16.06
CA THR A 132 2.71 -4.03 -16.43
C THR A 132 2.15 -5.45 -16.33
N LEU A 133 2.87 -6.46 -16.82
CA LEU A 133 2.48 -7.87 -16.71
C LEU A 133 2.41 -8.33 -15.25
N ILE A 134 3.35 -7.91 -14.40
CA ILE A 134 3.30 -8.19 -12.95
C ILE A 134 2.04 -7.61 -12.34
N PHE A 135 1.70 -6.34 -12.61
CA PHE A 135 0.50 -5.71 -12.06
C PHE A 135 -0.79 -6.39 -12.52
N ILE A 136 -0.88 -6.79 -13.80
CA ILE A 136 -2.02 -7.57 -14.32
C ILE A 136 -2.14 -8.90 -13.55
N THR A 137 -1.03 -9.62 -13.38
CA THR A 137 -0.99 -10.89 -12.65
C THR A 137 -1.42 -10.73 -11.20
N LEU A 138 -0.94 -9.68 -10.51
CA LEU A 138 -1.33 -9.38 -9.13
C LEU A 138 -2.82 -9.05 -9.00
N ALA A 139 -3.37 -8.28 -9.93
CA ALA A 139 -4.79 -7.94 -9.95
C ALA A 139 -5.67 -9.17 -10.16
N MET A 140 -5.31 -10.02 -11.13
CA MET A 140 -6.01 -11.29 -11.39
C MET A 140 -5.94 -12.23 -10.19
N LYS A 141 -4.76 -12.33 -9.56
CA LYS A 141 -4.54 -13.16 -8.38
C LYS A 141 -5.45 -12.74 -7.22
N GLY A 142 -5.56 -11.43 -6.96
CA GLY A 142 -6.44 -10.90 -5.91
C GLY A 142 -7.91 -11.30 -6.13
N GLY A 143 -8.43 -11.12 -7.34
CA GLY A 143 -9.78 -11.54 -7.70
C GLY A 143 -10.00 -13.05 -7.60
N SER A 144 -9.01 -13.84 -8.08
CA SER A 144 -9.07 -15.29 -8.02
C SER A 144 -9.11 -15.84 -6.60
N TYR A 145 -8.39 -15.23 -5.67
CA TYR A 145 -8.43 -15.65 -4.26
C TYR A 145 -9.82 -15.47 -3.65
N VAL A 146 -10.43 -14.31 -3.85
CA VAL A 146 -11.79 -14.04 -3.32
C VAL A 146 -12.78 -15.07 -3.89
N TYR A 147 -12.72 -15.32 -5.20
CA TYR A 147 -13.58 -16.30 -5.84
C TYR A 147 -13.35 -17.73 -5.31
N TYR A 148 -12.09 -18.13 -5.15
CA TYR A 148 -11.72 -19.45 -4.64
C TYR A 148 -12.22 -19.66 -3.21
N PHE A 149 -11.98 -18.72 -2.32
CA PHE A 149 -12.45 -18.83 -0.93
C PHE A 149 -13.97 -18.84 -0.82
N ASN A 150 -14.68 -18.06 -1.62
CA ASN A 150 -16.14 -18.00 -1.56
C ASN A 150 -16.84 -19.24 -2.16
N ASN A 151 -16.21 -19.94 -3.09
CA ASN A 151 -16.90 -21.02 -3.84
C ASN A 151 -16.32 -22.42 -3.61
N TYR A 152 -15.06 -22.54 -3.20
CA TYR A 152 -14.38 -23.84 -3.11
C TYR A 152 -13.94 -24.20 -1.69
N VAL A 153 -13.79 -23.25 -0.80
CA VAL A 153 -13.35 -23.52 0.57
C VAL A 153 -14.56 -23.82 1.43
N ASP A 154 -14.59 -24.99 2.05
CA ASP A 154 -15.60 -25.33 3.05
C ASP A 154 -15.35 -24.52 4.33
N GLU A 155 -16.31 -23.68 4.71
CA GLU A 155 -16.21 -22.80 5.87
C GLU A 155 -15.93 -23.56 7.17
N THR A 156 -16.51 -24.75 7.32
CA THR A 156 -16.39 -25.56 8.53
C THR A 156 -14.96 -26.06 8.68
N SER A 157 -14.40 -26.62 7.61
CA SER A 157 -13.02 -27.10 7.58
C SER A 157 -12.02 -25.95 7.76
N PHE A 158 -12.29 -24.80 7.18
CA PHE A 158 -11.47 -23.61 7.32
C PHE A 158 -11.50 -23.06 8.75
N LYS A 159 -12.67 -22.99 9.39
CA LYS A 159 -12.81 -22.57 10.80
C LYS A 159 -12.04 -23.50 11.75
N ILE A 160 -12.07 -24.81 11.52
CA ILE A 160 -11.30 -25.80 12.30
C ILE A 160 -9.80 -25.57 12.12
N PHE A 161 -9.34 -25.36 10.90
CA PHE A 161 -7.92 -25.12 10.61
C PHE A 161 -7.39 -23.83 11.27
N ILE A 162 -8.20 -22.77 11.32
CA ILE A 162 -7.81 -21.48 11.91
C ILE A 162 -8.04 -21.43 13.43
N SER A 163 -8.83 -22.36 13.98
CA SER A 163 -9.22 -22.35 15.40
C SER A 163 -8.04 -22.17 16.40
N PRO A 164 -6.86 -22.79 16.25
CA PRO A 164 -5.75 -22.57 17.17
C PRO A 164 -5.19 -21.15 17.07
N ILE A 165 -5.23 -20.55 15.91
CA ILE A 165 -4.76 -19.17 15.69
C ILE A 165 -5.76 -18.19 16.30
N THR A 166 -7.06 -18.40 16.09
CA THR A 166 -8.10 -17.54 16.65
C THR A 166 -8.17 -17.65 18.17
N ALA A 167 -7.97 -18.85 18.73
CA ALA A 167 -7.90 -19.06 20.18
C ALA A 167 -6.71 -18.30 20.81
N PHE A 168 -5.57 -18.28 20.16
CA PHE A 168 -4.41 -17.51 20.62
C PHE A 168 -4.71 -16.01 20.67
N PHE A 169 -5.36 -15.46 19.64
CA PHE A 169 -5.69 -14.04 19.60
C PHE A 169 -6.89 -13.68 20.50
N SER A 170 -7.87 -14.55 20.67
CA SER A 170 -8.98 -14.30 21.59
C SER A 170 -8.52 -14.29 23.06
N SER A 171 -7.53 -15.08 23.40
CA SER A 171 -6.89 -15.01 24.72
C SER A 171 -6.20 -13.66 25.00
N SER A 172 -5.86 -12.94 23.92
CA SER A 172 -5.30 -11.57 23.97
C SER A 172 -6.36 -10.47 23.89
N GLY A 173 -7.65 -10.81 23.97
CA GLY A 173 -8.78 -9.87 23.92
C GLY A 173 -9.16 -9.38 22.52
N MET A 174 -8.63 -10.00 21.47
CA MET A 174 -8.96 -9.67 20.08
C MET A 174 -9.86 -10.74 19.47
N ASN A 175 -11.14 -10.42 19.19
CA ASN A 175 -12.05 -11.29 18.47
C ASN A 175 -11.88 -11.11 16.96
N PHE A 176 -11.42 -12.17 16.27
CA PHE A 176 -11.24 -12.19 14.82
C PHE A 176 -12.53 -12.32 14.03
N PHE A 177 -13.51 -13.01 14.58
CA PHE A 177 -14.84 -13.15 14.01
C PHE A 177 -15.82 -12.50 14.98
N GLY A 178 -16.62 -11.53 14.50
CA GLY A 178 -17.70 -10.98 15.32
C GLY A 178 -18.63 -12.12 15.79
N GLU A 179 -19.29 -11.93 16.93
CA GLU A 179 -20.14 -12.93 17.56
C GLU A 179 -21.32 -13.44 16.68
N ASP A 180 -21.52 -12.87 15.48
CA ASP A 180 -22.64 -13.15 14.56
C ASP A 180 -22.21 -13.91 13.29
N ALA A 181 -21.10 -14.66 13.28
CA ALA A 181 -20.65 -15.44 12.12
C ALA A 181 -20.79 -16.96 12.34
#